data_403810946a740d6895a4f47ea20ab1f6
#
_entry.id   403810946a740d6895a4f47ea20ab1f6
#
_cell.length_a   1.000
_cell.length_b   1.000
_cell.length_c   1.000
_cell.angle_alpha   90.00
_cell.angle_beta   90.00
_cell.angle_gamma   90.00
#
_symmetry.space_group_name_H-M   'P 1'
#
loop_
_entity.id
_entity.type
_entity.pdbx_description
1 polymer ?
#
loop_
_entity_poly.entity_id
_entity_poly.type
_entity_poly.pdbx_seq_one_letter_code
_entity_poly.pdbx_strand_id
1 'polypeptide(L)'
;YIPIYKIAGKIQYLTEVLPQIETNTILCKTLTGLGATYSEIKSKRHSIISVPNVPPIIGKCKDPKHKNDNLFGVKQGVTTEEIIDYIEKTLAAGKFIKLISTPEGFTKIKRAFEELELDIYNMCFFLSDECDKLIKDVDYRADIILPMDDFFKFREKAFVSATPILPSDPRFESQGFKIVEIQPTFDYKRPISIVQTNNVLEALKEILPQIKAQQEQPRSICFFANSVDMIHQLMSKLGIENESAVFCAEKSVEKLKKKGFKRAYEHWNSKQKCLICGLLVDFIRL
;
A
#
# COMPACT_ATOMS: atom_id res chain seq x y z
N TYR A 1 3.08 15.21 18.44
CA TYR A 1 2.01 14.20 18.33
C TYR A 1 0.70 14.86 17.91
N ILE A 2 0.08 14.34 16.85
CA ILE A 2 -1.24 14.75 16.42
C ILE A 2 -2.19 13.59 16.74
N PRO A 3 -3.11 13.72 17.72
CA PRO A 3 -3.99 12.64 18.11
C PRO A 3 -5.08 12.38 17.06
N ILE A 4 -5.36 11.11 16.81
CA ILE A 4 -6.52 10.66 16.03
C ILE A 4 -7.48 9.94 16.96
N TYR A 5 -8.76 10.29 16.93
CA TYR A 5 -9.79 9.72 17.79
C TYR A 5 -11.06 9.36 17.02
N LYS A 6 -11.90 8.54 17.63
CA LYS A 6 -13.24 8.25 17.13
C LYS A 6 -14.23 9.23 17.77
N ILE A 7 -14.99 9.93 16.95
CA ILE A 7 -16.11 10.77 17.39
C ILE A 7 -17.41 10.10 16.94
N ALA A 8 -18.32 9.84 17.84
CA ALA A 8 -19.65 9.25 17.55
C ALA A 8 -19.58 8.02 16.64
N GLY A 9 -18.61 7.13 16.84
CA GLY A 9 -18.39 5.93 16.02
C GLY A 9 -17.71 6.17 14.67
N LYS A 10 -17.49 7.41 14.24
CA LYS A 10 -16.70 7.75 13.06
C LYS A 10 -15.20 7.67 13.34
N ILE A 11 -14.45 7.19 12.34
CA ILE A 11 -12.98 7.30 12.34
C ILE A 11 -12.62 8.67 11.78
N GLN A 12 -11.79 9.41 12.51
CA GLN A 12 -11.21 10.65 12.01
C GLN A 12 -10.07 10.32 11.04
N TYR A 13 -10.08 10.98 9.88
CA TYR A 13 -9.04 10.81 8.86
C TYR A 13 -7.91 11.83 9.04
N LEU A 14 -6.75 11.53 8.47
CA LEU A 14 -5.56 12.39 8.54
C LEU A 14 -5.86 13.83 8.10
N THR A 15 -6.64 14.02 7.04
CA THR A 15 -7.00 15.34 6.50
C THR A 15 -7.76 16.24 7.49
N GLU A 16 -8.37 15.65 8.52
CA GLU A 16 -9.13 16.39 9.53
C GLU A 16 -8.21 16.96 10.63
N VAL A 17 -7.03 16.36 10.82
CA VAL A 17 -6.05 16.77 11.83
C VAL A 17 -4.77 17.35 11.25
N LEU A 18 -4.42 16.96 10.05
CA LEU A 18 -3.28 17.44 9.27
C LEU A 18 -3.75 17.71 7.84
N PRO A 19 -4.20 18.92 7.53
CA PRO A 19 -4.77 19.25 6.24
C PRO A 19 -3.82 19.04 5.05
N GLN A 20 -2.52 19.19 5.30
CA GLN A 20 -1.47 18.98 4.29
C GLN A 20 -0.22 18.41 4.96
N ILE A 21 0.43 17.46 4.30
CA ILE A 21 1.73 16.94 4.75
C ILE A 21 2.79 17.98 4.45
N GLU A 22 3.52 18.41 5.48
CA GLU A 22 4.59 19.39 5.35
C GLU A 22 5.83 18.78 4.68
N THR A 23 6.63 19.64 4.05
CA THR A 23 7.92 19.23 3.48
C THR A 23 8.89 18.81 4.58
N ASN A 24 9.89 17.99 4.19
CA ASN A 24 10.91 17.46 5.09
C ASN A 24 10.32 16.81 6.36
N THR A 25 9.25 16.03 6.17
CA THR A 25 8.56 15.32 7.25
C THR A 25 8.70 13.82 7.10
N ILE A 26 8.97 13.14 8.20
CA ILE A 26 8.80 11.69 8.38
C ILE A 26 7.50 11.51 9.18
N LEU A 27 6.41 11.19 8.48
CA LEU A 27 5.09 11.05 9.10
C LEU A 27 4.86 9.62 9.57
N CYS A 28 4.84 9.44 10.89
CA CYS A 28 4.46 8.21 11.57
C CYS A 28 2.96 8.15 11.74
N LYS A 29 2.25 7.43 10.90
CA LYS A 29 0.77 7.39 10.96
C LYS A 29 0.22 6.36 11.96
N THR A 30 1.04 5.56 12.62
CA THR A 30 0.70 4.53 13.61
C THR A 30 -0.32 3.49 13.12
N LEU A 31 -1.39 3.91 12.46
CA LEU A 31 -2.41 3.05 11.87
C LEU A 31 -2.37 3.10 10.34
N THR A 32 -2.67 1.97 9.72
CA THR A 32 -2.91 1.90 8.27
C THR A 32 -4.28 2.49 7.92
N GLY A 33 -4.45 2.94 6.68
CA GLY A 33 -5.76 3.40 6.18
C GLY A 33 -6.19 4.79 6.66
N LEU A 34 -5.33 5.56 7.33
CA LEU A 34 -5.65 6.94 7.76
C LEU A 34 -5.76 7.95 6.62
N GLY A 35 -5.37 7.58 5.41
CA GLY A 35 -5.58 8.41 4.24
C GLY A 35 -4.44 9.36 3.88
N ALA A 36 -3.18 9.07 4.22
CA ALA A 36 -2.05 9.93 3.83
C ALA A 36 -1.93 10.10 2.31
N THR A 37 -1.96 8.99 1.55
CA THR A 37 -2.01 9.03 0.07
C THR A 37 -3.25 9.80 -0.43
N TYR A 38 -4.41 9.61 0.22
CA TYR A 38 -5.64 10.33 -0.11
C TYR A 38 -5.48 11.83 0.11
N SER A 39 -4.90 12.24 1.24
CA SER A 39 -4.59 13.63 1.55
C SER A 39 -3.74 14.27 0.45
N GLU A 40 -2.68 13.59 0.01
CA GLU A 40 -1.80 14.12 -1.02
C GLU A 40 -2.46 14.18 -2.41
N ILE A 41 -3.28 13.20 -2.76
CA ILE A 41 -4.07 13.26 -4.01
C ILE A 41 -4.98 14.49 -4.02
N LYS A 42 -5.59 14.82 -2.89
CA LYS A 42 -6.50 15.99 -2.74
C LYS A 42 -5.79 17.33 -2.55
N SER A 43 -4.49 17.34 -2.31
CA SER A 43 -3.72 18.57 -2.10
C SER A 43 -3.71 19.46 -3.35
N LYS A 44 -3.60 20.79 -3.15
CA LYS A 44 -3.55 21.78 -4.22
C LYS A 44 -2.11 22.07 -4.65
N ARG A 45 -1.38 21.04 -5.06
CA ARG A 45 0.00 21.12 -5.58
C ARG A 45 0.27 20.00 -6.58
N HIS A 46 1.27 20.14 -7.42
CA HIS A 46 1.76 19.03 -8.23
C HIS A 46 2.39 17.97 -7.32
N SER A 47 2.08 16.69 -7.53
CA SER A 47 2.54 15.65 -6.63
C SER A 47 2.91 14.36 -7.37
N ILE A 48 3.99 13.75 -6.90
CA ILE A 48 4.42 12.41 -7.28
C ILE A 48 4.36 11.56 -6.01
N ILE A 49 3.58 10.48 -6.04
CA ILE A 49 3.36 9.58 -4.92
C ILE A 49 3.99 8.25 -5.25
N SER A 50 5.02 7.88 -4.52
CA SER A 50 5.65 6.56 -4.63
C SER A 50 5.03 5.59 -3.64
N VAL A 51 4.59 4.44 -4.14
CA VAL A 51 4.03 3.34 -3.35
C VAL A 51 4.77 2.04 -3.68
N PRO A 52 4.95 1.12 -2.73
CA PRO A 52 5.84 -0.03 -2.93
C PRO A 52 5.32 -1.06 -3.94
N ASN A 53 4.02 -1.05 -4.25
CA ASN A 53 3.37 -2.09 -5.04
C ASN A 53 2.31 -1.55 -6.01
N VAL A 54 2.03 -2.29 -7.09
CA VAL A 54 1.04 -1.94 -8.12
C VAL A 54 -0.43 -1.96 -7.64
N PRO A 55 -0.89 -2.88 -6.77
CA PRO A 55 -2.29 -2.91 -6.34
C PRO A 55 -2.84 -1.60 -5.75
N PRO A 56 -2.11 -0.87 -4.90
CA PRO A 56 -2.54 0.46 -4.45
C PRO A 56 -2.73 1.47 -5.60
N ILE A 57 -1.87 1.43 -6.62
CA ILE A 57 -1.99 2.30 -7.81
C ILE A 57 -3.34 2.03 -8.51
N ILE A 58 -3.59 0.75 -8.83
CA ILE A 58 -4.84 0.35 -9.50
C ILE A 58 -6.06 0.71 -8.66
N GLY A 59 -6.00 0.42 -7.36
CA GLY A 59 -7.07 0.71 -6.41
C GLY A 59 -7.41 2.19 -6.35
N LYS A 60 -6.40 3.06 -6.25
CA LYS A 60 -6.60 4.51 -6.20
C LYS A 60 -7.11 5.09 -7.51
N CYS A 61 -6.55 4.68 -8.65
CA CYS A 61 -6.99 5.16 -9.96
C CYS A 61 -8.41 4.73 -10.33
N LYS A 62 -8.88 3.60 -9.79
CA LYS A 62 -10.25 3.09 -10.00
C LYS A 62 -11.25 3.56 -8.94
N ASP A 63 -10.80 4.17 -7.84
CA ASP A 63 -11.68 4.61 -6.76
C ASP A 63 -12.55 5.79 -7.25
N PRO A 64 -13.89 5.69 -7.20
CA PRO A 64 -14.80 6.79 -7.57
C PRO A 64 -14.52 8.11 -6.81
N LYS A 65 -13.96 8.03 -5.61
CA LYS A 65 -13.57 9.21 -4.81
C LYS A 65 -12.48 10.05 -5.48
N HIS A 66 -11.70 9.44 -6.39
CA HIS A 66 -10.61 10.10 -7.12
C HIS A 66 -10.96 10.44 -8.57
N LYS A 67 -12.21 10.26 -9.00
CA LYS A 67 -12.63 10.49 -10.39
C LYS A 67 -12.28 11.91 -10.90
N ASN A 68 -12.33 12.90 -10.02
CA ASN A 68 -12.11 14.31 -10.36
C ASN A 68 -10.71 14.83 -9.96
N ASP A 69 -9.85 13.97 -9.42
CA ASP A 69 -8.55 14.38 -8.87
C ASP A 69 -7.42 14.38 -9.90
N ASN A 70 -7.72 14.06 -11.15
CA ASN A 70 -6.74 13.98 -12.24
C ASN A 70 -5.58 13.01 -11.94
N LEU A 71 -5.84 11.92 -11.17
CA LEU A 71 -4.83 10.97 -10.78
C LEU A 71 -4.44 10.05 -11.94
N PHE A 72 -3.14 9.97 -12.23
CA PHE A 72 -2.57 9.09 -13.26
C PHE A 72 -1.62 8.06 -12.64
N GLY A 73 -1.87 6.78 -12.94
CA GLY A 73 -1.12 5.65 -12.37
C GLY A 73 -0.03 5.15 -13.31
N VAL A 74 1.23 5.28 -12.92
CA VAL A 74 2.38 4.78 -13.66
C VAL A 74 2.76 3.40 -13.15
N LYS A 75 2.51 2.39 -13.98
CA LYS A 75 2.77 0.96 -13.70
C LYS A 75 3.41 0.29 -14.92
N GLN A 76 3.69 -1.00 -14.80
CA GLN A 76 4.14 -1.77 -15.97
C GLN A 76 3.15 -1.63 -17.15
N GLY A 77 3.70 -1.41 -18.35
CA GLY A 77 2.92 -1.17 -19.58
C GLY A 77 2.64 0.30 -19.89
N VAL A 78 2.72 1.22 -18.92
CA VAL A 78 2.62 2.67 -19.19
C VAL A 78 3.93 3.15 -19.81
N THR A 79 3.83 3.91 -20.91
CA THR A 79 5.00 4.48 -21.64
C THR A 79 5.33 5.90 -21.18
N THR A 80 6.51 6.40 -21.56
CA THR A 80 6.91 7.79 -21.29
C THR A 80 6.01 8.78 -22.04
N GLU A 81 5.63 8.44 -23.27
CA GLU A 81 4.75 9.26 -24.12
C GLU A 81 3.36 9.44 -23.49
N GLU A 82 2.80 8.39 -22.88
CA GLU A 82 1.53 8.48 -22.17
C GLU A 82 1.62 9.41 -20.95
N ILE A 83 2.77 9.44 -20.28
CA ILE A 83 3.01 10.35 -19.14
C ILE A 83 3.15 11.79 -19.65
N ILE A 84 3.87 12.02 -20.75
CA ILE A 84 4.00 13.33 -21.41
C ILE A 84 2.62 13.89 -21.77
N ASP A 85 1.82 13.08 -22.47
CA ASP A 85 0.46 13.42 -22.91
C ASP A 85 -0.44 13.80 -21.72
N TYR A 86 -0.32 13.05 -20.61
CA TYR A 86 -1.03 13.36 -19.36
C TYR A 86 -0.58 14.70 -18.76
N ILE A 87 0.75 14.96 -18.69
CA ILE A 87 1.30 16.20 -18.11
C ILE A 87 0.84 17.41 -18.93
N GLU A 88 1.00 17.38 -20.25
CA GLU A 88 0.61 18.47 -21.14
C GLU A 88 -0.89 18.80 -21.03
N LYS A 89 -1.76 17.79 -21.10
CA LYS A 89 -3.21 17.97 -20.94
C LYS A 89 -3.57 18.52 -19.57
N THR A 90 -2.85 18.09 -18.52
CA THR A 90 -3.07 18.55 -17.16
C THR A 90 -2.71 20.01 -17.00
N LEU A 91 -1.55 20.43 -17.50
CA LEU A 91 -1.08 21.81 -17.42
C LEU A 91 -1.93 22.74 -18.30
N ALA A 92 -2.28 22.31 -19.51
CA ALA A 92 -3.17 23.08 -20.39
C ALA A 92 -4.56 23.30 -19.77
N ALA A 93 -5.04 22.36 -18.95
CA ALA A 93 -6.30 22.49 -18.22
C ALA A 93 -6.18 23.29 -16.90
N GLY A 94 -5.02 23.83 -16.55
CA GLY A 94 -4.76 24.53 -15.29
C GLY A 94 -4.93 23.67 -14.04
N LYS A 95 -4.72 22.34 -14.17
CA LYS A 95 -4.87 21.37 -13.07
C LYS A 95 -3.53 21.01 -12.46
N PHE A 96 -3.58 20.39 -11.28
CA PHE A 96 -2.39 19.84 -10.64
C PHE A 96 -2.05 18.46 -11.20
N ILE A 97 -0.78 18.24 -11.49
CA ILE A 97 -0.24 16.93 -11.83
C ILE A 97 -0.34 16.03 -10.59
N LYS A 98 -0.94 14.85 -10.75
CA LYS A 98 -1.07 13.83 -9.71
C LYS A 98 -0.62 12.49 -10.26
N LEU A 99 0.64 12.15 -10.05
CA LEU A 99 1.23 10.88 -10.48
C LEU A 99 1.37 9.93 -9.29
N ILE A 100 0.94 8.70 -9.47
CA ILE A 100 1.19 7.63 -8.49
C ILE A 100 1.92 6.48 -9.18
N SER A 101 3.06 6.06 -8.63
CA SER A 101 3.93 5.05 -9.24
C SER A 101 4.56 4.12 -8.21
N THR A 102 5.10 3.00 -8.70
CA THR A 102 6.12 2.27 -7.95
C THR A 102 7.48 2.98 -8.09
N PRO A 103 8.47 2.65 -7.23
CA PRO A 103 9.82 3.19 -7.36
C PRO A 103 10.42 3.04 -8.76
N GLU A 104 10.22 1.89 -9.41
CA GLU A 104 10.72 1.62 -10.76
C GLU A 104 10.02 2.50 -11.82
N GLY A 105 8.74 2.83 -11.58
CA GLY A 105 7.98 3.72 -12.45
C GLY A 105 8.47 5.17 -12.45
N PHE A 106 9.17 5.58 -11.38
CA PHE A 106 9.69 6.94 -11.24
C PHE A 106 10.69 7.32 -12.35
N THR A 107 11.50 6.39 -12.83
CA THR A 107 12.44 6.64 -13.93
C THR A 107 11.73 7.13 -15.20
N LYS A 108 10.55 6.58 -15.52
CA LYS A 108 9.75 7.02 -16.66
C LYS A 108 9.15 8.41 -16.44
N ILE A 109 8.71 8.69 -15.19
CA ILE A 109 8.20 10.04 -14.83
C ILE A 109 9.30 11.06 -15.00
N LYS A 110 10.49 10.80 -14.47
CA LYS A 110 11.63 11.67 -14.58
C LYS A 110 11.96 11.98 -16.04
N ARG A 111 12.04 10.95 -16.88
CA ARG A 111 12.28 11.09 -18.31
C ARG A 111 11.21 11.94 -19.00
N ALA A 112 9.94 11.76 -18.67
CA ALA A 112 8.86 12.57 -19.24
C ALA A 112 8.99 14.06 -18.90
N PHE A 113 9.40 14.40 -17.67
CA PHE A 113 9.67 15.78 -17.27
C PHE A 113 10.90 16.35 -17.98
N GLU A 114 11.96 15.55 -18.16
CA GLU A 114 13.17 15.93 -18.90
C GLU A 114 12.85 16.24 -20.37
N GLU A 115 12.05 15.40 -21.05
CA GLU A 115 11.62 15.59 -22.44
C GLU A 115 10.71 16.83 -22.62
N LEU A 116 9.97 17.21 -21.57
CA LEU A 116 9.15 18.44 -21.54
C LEU A 116 9.92 19.68 -21.07
N GLU A 117 11.21 19.57 -20.78
CA GLU A 117 12.05 20.64 -20.21
C GLU A 117 11.45 21.20 -18.88
N LEU A 118 10.76 20.39 -18.10
CA LEU A 118 10.17 20.77 -16.82
C LEU A 118 11.05 20.34 -15.63
N ASP A 119 11.21 21.23 -14.66
CA ASP A 119 11.96 20.93 -13.44
C ASP A 119 11.10 20.17 -12.43
N ILE A 120 11.18 18.84 -12.50
CA ILE A 120 10.44 17.93 -11.61
C ILE A 120 10.73 18.20 -10.13
N TYR A 121 11.97 18.56 -9.78
CA TYR A 121 12.42 18.69 -8.40
C TYR A 121 11.91 19.97 -7.71
N ASN A 122 11.75 21.05 -8.46
CA ASN A 122 11.19 22.29 -7.94
C ASN A 122 9.68 22.38 -8.09
N MET A 123 9.12 21.67 -9.06
CA MET A 123 7.71 21.75 -9.42
C MET A 123 6.82 20.83 -8.61
N CYS A 124 7.30 19.67 -8.22
CA CYS A 124 6.50 18.61 -7.60
C CYS A 124 6.85 18.38 -6.14
N PHE A 125 5.82 18.11 -5.33
CA PHE A 125 5.97 17.48 -4.02
C PHE A 125 6.16 15.97 -4.21
N PHE A 126 7.15 15.39 -3.57
CA PHE A 126 7.38 13.95 -3.61
C PHE A 126 6.96 13.30 -2.30
N LEU A 127 5.96 12.42 -2.37
CA LEU A 127 5.51 11.60 -1.24
C LEU A 127 5.98 10.16 -1.40
N SER A 128 6.79 9.67 -0.48
CA SER A 128 7.10 8.23 -0.37
C SER A 128 6.21 7.59 0.70
N ASP A 129 5.18 6.87 0.27
CA ASP A 129 4.28 6.14 1.18
C ASP A 129 4.79 4.72 1.41
N GLU A 130 4.67 4.22 2.65
CA GLU A 130 5.20 2.92 3.10
C GLU A 130 6.74 2.81 2.98
N CYS A 131 7.44 3.89 3.33
CA CYS A 131 8.89 4.02 3.18
C CYS A 131 9.71 2.96 3.91
N ASP A 132 9.18 2.36 4.98
CA ASP A 132 9.82 1.25 5.70
C ASP A 132 10.05 0.01 4.82
N LYS A 133 9.18 -0.22 3.84
CA LYS A 133 9.36 -1.30 2.86
C LYS A 133 10.54 -1.03 1.94
N LEU A 134 10.72 0.23 1.53
CA LEU A 134 11.86 0.64 0.70
C LEU A 134 13.20 0.43 1.43
N ILE A 135 13.23 0.74 2.72
CA ILE A 135 14.43 0.60 3.56
C ILE A 135 14.76 -0.89 3.80
N LYS A 136 13.75 -1.72 4.04
CA LYS A 136 13.91 -3.17 4.28
C LYS A 136 14.32 -3.95 3.03
N ASP A 137 13.87 -3.52 1.87
CA ASP A 137 14.10 -4.21 0.59
C ASP A 137 15.46 -3.85 -0.06
N VAL A 138 16.20 -2.89 0.49
CA VAL A 138 17.53 -2.46 0.00
C VAL A 138 18.51 -3.64 -0.13
N ASP A 139 18.47 -4.58 0.81
CA ASP A 139 19.37 -5.74 0.80
C ASP A 139 18.98 -6.81 -0.25
N TYR A 140 17.77 -6.76 -0.81
CA TYR A 140 17.24 -7.79 -1.70
C TYR A 140 16.97 -7.33 -3.14
N ARG A 141 16.85 -6.03 -3.37
CA ARG A 141 16.52 -5.47 -4.67
C ARG A 141 17.29 -4.18 -4.89
N ALA A 142 18.55 -4.29 -5.31
CA ALA A 142 19.38 -3.13 -5.65
C ALA A 142 18.72 -2.19 -6.68
N ASP A 143 17.80 -2.70 -7.50
CA ASP A 143 17.06 -1.94 -8.52
C ASP A 143 15.79 -1.24 -7.99
N ILE A 144 15.37 -1.51 -6.74
CA ILE A 144 14.17 -0.89 -6.12
C ILE A 144 14.52 0.35 -5.30
N ILE A 145 15.79 0.62 -5.14
CA ILE A 145 16.21 1.86 -4.52
C ILE A 145 15.66 2.98 -5.39
N LEU A 146 14.53 3.59 -4.94
CA LEU A 146 14.32 4.99 -5.29
C LEU A 146 15.69 5.59 -5.14
N PRO A 147 16.27 6.19 -6.18
CA PRO A 147 17.55 6.83 -5.97
C PRO A 147 17.31 7.81 -4.84
N MET A 148 17.75 7.45 -3.62
CA MET A 148 17.66 8.35 -2.47
C MET A 148 18.26 9.70 -2.84
N ASP A 149 19.18 9.69 -3.79
CA ASP A 149 19.75 10.88 -4.38
C ASP A 149 18.70 11.73 -5.12
N ASP A 150 17.79 11.12 -5.89
CA ASP A 150 16.71 11.88 -6.52
C ASP A 150 15.69 12.38 -5.50
N PHE A 151 15.37 11.58 -4.49
CA PHE A 151 14.46 12.01 -3.40
C PHE A 151 14.98 13.28 -2.72
N PHE A 152 16.28 13.32 -2.38
CA PHE A 152 16.86 14.49 -1.70
C PHE A 152 17.00 15.73 -2.59
N LYS A 153 16.90 15.60 -3.92
CA LYS A 153 16.85 16.75 -4.85
C LYS A 153 15.51 17.48 -4.84
N PHE A 154 14.40 16.79 -4.51
CA PHE A 154 13.11 17.45 -4.44
C PHE A 154 13.14 18.56 -3.40
N ARG A 155 12.66 19.74 -3.79
CA ARG A 155 12.49 20.87 -2.90
C ARG A 155 11.46 20.56 -1.81
N GLU A 156 10.36 19.92 -2.19
CA GLU A 156 9.29 19.56 -1.29
C GLU A 156 9.09 18.03 -1.30
N LYS A 157 9.22 17.40 -0.13
CA LYS A 157 9.15 15.95 -0.02
C LYS A 157 8.81 15.49 1.39
N ALA A 158 8.23 14.31 1.49
CA ALA A 158 7.99 13.66 2.77
C ALA A 158 8.03 12.13 2.67
N PHE A 159 8.33 11.50 3.79
CA PHE A 159 8.12 10.07 4.02
C PHE A 159 6.88 9.82 4.87
N VAL A 160 6.17 8.74 4.57
CA VAL A 160 5.02 8.30 5.35
C VAL A 160 5.08 6.80 5.60
N SER A 161 4.88 6.37 6.83
CA SER A 161 4.72 4.96 7.18
C SER A 161 3.88 4.78 8.44
N ALA A 162 3.25 3.62 8.60
CA ALA A 162 2.62 3.22 9.85
C ALA A 162 3.67 2.72 10.87
N THR A 163 4.78 2.18 10.39
CA THR A 163 5.87 1.61 11.19
C THR A 163 7.22 2.16 10.69
N PRO A 164 7.49 3.46 10.82
CA PRO A 164 8.69 4.04 10.26
C PRO A 164 9.93 3.49 10.95
N ILE A 165 10.90 3.10 10.15
CA ILE A 165 12.28 2.94 10.60
C ILE A 165 12.92 4.31 10.38
N LEU A 166 13.53 4.86 11.44
CA LEU A 166 14.25 6.11 11.33
C LEU A 166 15.47 5.90 10.42
N PRO A 167 15.57 6.65 9.32
CA PRO A 167 16.68 6.50 8.40
C PRO A 167 17.99 6.96 9.05
N SER A 168 19.05 6.22 8.80
CA SER A 168 20.42 6.58 9.25
C SER A 168 21.18 7.51 8.28
N ASP A 169 20.57 7.85 7.14
CA ASP A 169 21.19 8.72 6.14
C ASP A 169 21.32 10.15 6.67
N PRO A 170 22.55 10.73 6.75
CA PRO A 170 22.79 12.05 7.32
C PRO A 170 22.07 13.19 6.59
N ARG A 171 21.61 12.96 5.36
CA ARG A 171 20.85 13.95 4.59
C ARG A 171 19.49 14.27 5.21
N PHE A 172 18.90 13.38 5.98
CA PHE A 172 17.67 13.68 6.73
C PHE A 172 17.91 14.77 7.77
N GLU A 173 18.99 14.66 8.54
CA GLU A 173 19.35 15.66 9.53
C GLU A 173 19.77 16.98 8.86
N SER A 174 20.68 16.93 7.87
CA SER A 174 21.20 18.11 7.18
C SER A 174 20.13 18.92 6.43
N GLN A 175 19.04 18.25 5.99
CA GLN A 175 17.89 18.91 5.36
C GLN A 175 16.76 19.24 6.33
N GLY A 176 16.97 19.06 7.63
CA GLY A 176 16.03 19.48 8.69
C GLY A 176 14.73 18.68 8.72
N PHE A 177 14.78 17.38 8.44
CA PHE A 177 13.60 16.52 8.52
C PHE A 177 13.07 16.46 9.94
N LYS A 178 11.74 16.58 10.07
CA LYS A 178 11.00 16.50 11.33
C LYS A 178 10.23 15.18 11.38
N ILE A 179 10.16 14.58 12.57
CA ILE A 179 9.31 13.42 12.83
C ILE A 179 7.98 13.92 13.34
N VAL A 180 6.91 13.58 12.65
CA VAL A 180 5.53 13.89 13.06
C VAL A 180 4.81 12.58 13.31
N GLU A 181 4.34 12.36 14.52
CA GLU A 181 3.61 11.16 14.90
C GLU A 181 2.12 11.44 15.04
N ILE A 182 1.31 10.60 14.40
CA ILE A 182 -0.14 10.59 14.53
C ILE A 182 -0.51 9.44 15.45
N GLN A 183 -1.00 9.77 16.65
CA GLN A 183 -1.37 8.75 17.62
C GLN A 183 -2.89 8.70 17.82
N PRO A 184 -3.50 7.48 17.77
CA PRO A 184 -4.91 7.32 18.12
C PRO A 184 -5.14 7.62 19.61
N THR A 185 -6.23 8.31 19.93
CA THR A 185 -6.66 8.57 21.31
C THR A 185 -7.54 7.46 21.88
N PHE A 186 -7.78 6.40 21.12
CA PHE A 186 -8.53 5.21 21.53
C PHE A 186 -7.61 4.00 21.58
N ASP A 187 -7.98 2.99 22.37
CA ASP A 187 -7.25 1.73 22.38
C ASP A 187 -7.47 0.98 21.07
N TYR A 188 -6.42 0.94 20.25
CA TYR A 188 -6.38 0.24 18.97
C TYR A 188 -5.66 -1.11 19.05
N LYS A 189 -5.09 -1.44 20.20
CA LYS A 189 -4.39 -2.70 20.41
C LYS A 189 -5.37 -3.86 20.29
N ARG A 190 -4.90 -4.94 19.71
CA ARG A 190 -5.65 -6.19 19.60
C ARG A 190 -4.86 -7.28 20.30
N PRO A 191 -5.52 -8.19 21.00
CA PRO A 191 -4.86 -9.36 21.53
C PRO A 191 -4.31 -10.20 20.37
N ILE A 192 -3.05 -10.59 20.46
CA ILE A 192 -2.38 -11.43 19.48
C ILE A 192 -1.95 -12.70 20.20
N SER A 193 -2.34 -13.84 19.66
CA SER A 193 -1.84 -15.15 20.10
C SER A 193 -0.76 -15.63 19.15
N ILE A 194 0.39 -15.97 19.69
CA ILE A 194 1.52 -16.51 18.93
C ILE A 194 1.59 -18.00 19.20
N VAL A 195 1.49 -18.80 18.15
CA VAL A 195 1.62 -20.27 18.21
C VAL A 195 2.89 -20.67 17.49
N GLN A 196 3.85 -21.19 18.23
CA GLN A 196 5.06 -21.78 17.66
C GLN A 196 4.79 -23.24 17.31
N THR A 197 4.98 -23.63 16.05
CA THR A 197 4.74 -24.98 15.59
C THR A 197 5.69 -25.38 14.47
N ASN A 198 6.06 -26.65 14.44
CA ASN A 198 6.77 -27.25 13.31
C ASN A 198 5.81 -27.88 12.29
N ASN A 199 4.51 -27.92 12.60
CA ASN A 199 3.48 -28.48 11.75
C ASN A 199 2.26 -27.56 11.70
N VAL A 200 2.24 -26.68 10.72
CA VAL A 200 1.15 -25.70 10.51
C VAL A 200 -0.21 -26.37 10.32
N LEU A 201 -0.24 -27.53 9.65
CA LEU A 201 -1.50 -28.26 9.41
C LEU A 201 -2.15 -28.73 10.71
N GLU A 202 -1.38 -29.35 11.61
CA GLU A 202 -1.91 -29.82 12.89
C GLU A 202 -2.32 -28.64 13.78
N ALA A 203 -1.51 -27.58 13.83
CA ALA A 203 -1.88 -26.36 14.54
C ALA A 203 -3.20 -25.77 14.03
N LEU A 204 -3.41 -25.72 12.72
CA LEU A 204 -4.66 -25.22 12.14
C LEU A 204 -5.86 -26.15 12.41
N LYS A 205 -5.68 -27.47 12.44
CA LYS A 205 -6.74 -28.40 12.82
C LYS A 205 -7.27 -28.14 14.22
N GLU A 206 -6.41 -27.75 15.15
CA GLU A 206 -6.80 -27.43 16.53
C GLU A 206 -7.40 -26.02 16.65
N ILE A 207 -6.80 -25.03 16.00
CA ILE A 207 -7.15 -23.62 16.18
C ILE A 207 -8.43 -23.24 15.42
N LEU A 208 -8.62 -23.72 14.19
CA LEU A 208 -9.77 -23.31 13.37
C LEU A 208 -11.13 -23.62 14.01
N PRO A 209 -11.37 -24.81 14.60
CA PRO A 209 -12.60 -25.10 15.32
C PRO A 209 -12.82 -24.16 16.51
N GLN A 210 -11.75 -23.82 17.25
CA GLN A 210 -11.81 -22.92 18.40
C GLN A 210 -12.20 -21.49 17.97
N ILE A 211 -11.59 -20.99 16.89
CA ILE A 211 -11.95 -19.67 16.35
C ILE A 211 -13.39 -19.66 15.86
N LYS A 212 -13.85 -20.71 15.18
CA LYS A 212 -15.24 -20.84 14.73
C LYS A 212 -16.23 -20.86 15.90
N ALA A 213 -15.90 -21.58 16.97
CA ALA A 213 -16.74 -21.71 18.17
C ALA A 213 -16.84 -20.41 18.99
N GLN A 214 -15.82 -19.58 18.98
CA GLN A 214 -15.78 -18.29 19.70
C GLN A 214 -16.52 -17.16 18.97
N GLN A 215 -16.97 -17.38 17.75
CA GLN A 215 -17.67 -16.34 16.99
C GLN A 215 -19.16 -16.33 17.37
N GLU A 216 -19.62 -15.24 17.98
CA GLU A 216 -21.05 -14.98 18.23
C GLU A 216 -21.85 -14.86 16.93
N GLN A 217 -21.22 -14.40 15.86
CA GLN A 217 -21.78 -14.33 14.52
C GLN A 217 -20.76 -14.85 13.49
N PRO A 218 -21.20 -15.53 12.42
CA PRO A 218 -20.30 -16.02 11.39
C PRO A 218 -19.49 -14.85 10.77
N ARG A 219 -18.19 -14.85 10.99
CA ARG A 219 -17.25 -13.88 10.39
C ARG A 219 -16.27 -14.64 9.48
N SER A 220 -15.83 -13.98 8.42
CA SER A 220 -14.79 -14.56 7.58
C SER A 220 -13.46 -14.65 8.35
N ILE A 221 -12.86 -15.83 8.32
CA ILE A 221 -11.51 -16.05 8.83
C ILE A 221 -10.54 -15.80 7.69
N CYS A 222 -9.60 -14.86 7.89
CA CYS A 222 -8.57 -14.58 6.90
C CYS A 222 -7.28 -15.33 7.27
N PHE A 223 -6.76 -16.06 6.30
CA PHE A 223 -5.51 -16.79 6.40
C PHE A 223 -4.49 -16.22 5.43
N PHE A 224 -3.35 -15.79 5.95
CA PHE A 224 -2.27 -15.19 5.17
C PHE A 224 -1.10 -16.16 5.06
N ALA A 225 -0.63 -16.42 3.84
CA ALA A 225 0.58 -17.19 3.60
C ALA A 225 1.29 -16.69 2.34
N ASN A 226 2.58 -16.89 2.28
CA ASN A 226 3.44 -16.45 1.18
C ASN A 226 3.56 -17.48 0.03
N SER A 227 2.78 -18.55 0.06
CA SER A 227 2.78 -19.59 -0.97
C SER A 227 1.36 -20.04 -1.30
N VAL A 228 0.97 -19.87 -2.55
CA VAL A 228 -0.31 -20.36 -3.08
C VAL A 228 -0.43 -21.87 -2.99
N ASP A 229 0.66 -22.57 -3.21
CA ASP A 229 0.67 -24.04 -3.12
C ASP A 229 0.42 -24.49 -1.68
N MET A 230 1.03 -23.82 -0.70
CA MET A 230 0.82 -24.09 0.71
C MET A 230 -0.62 -23.80 1.10
N ILE A 231 -1.20 -22.66 0.68
CA ILE A 231 -2.62 -22.34 0.94
C ILE A 231 -3.51 -23.45 0.40
N HIS A 232 -3.33 -23.85 -0.86
CA HIS A 232 -4.13 -24.90 -1.48
C HIS A 232 -3.99 -26.25 -0.79
N GLN A 233 -2.77 -26.67 -0.43
CA GLN A 233 -2.52 -27.91 0.29
C GLN A 233 -3.17 -27.93 1.68
N LEU A 234 -3.08 -26.81 2.42
CA LEU A 234 -3.73 -26.68 3.74
C LEU A 234 -5.25 -26.78 3.61
N MET A 235 -5.85 -26.06 2.65
CA MET A 235 -7.30 -26.10 2.43
C MET A 235 -7.79 -27.50 2.06
N SER A 236 -7.07 -28.19 1.18
CA SER A 236 -7.38 -29.56 0.76
C SER A 236 -7.28 -30.54 1.93
N LYS A 237 -6.18 -30.49 2.69
CA LYS A 237 -5.96 -31.38 3.84
C LYS A 237 -6.91 -31.10 5.01
N LEU A 238 -7.42 -29.88 5.12
CA LEU A 238 -8.41 -29.49 6.13
C LEU A 238 -9.86 -29.75 5.66
N GLY A 239 -10.08 -30.10 4.40
CA GLY A 239 -11.40 -30.33 3.82
C GLY A 239 -12.28 -29.09 3.73
N ILE A 240 -11.67 -27.88 3.67
CA ILE A 240 -12.37 -26.59 3.70
C ILE A 240 -12.44 -25.88 2.35
N GLU A 241 -12.15 -26.55 1.25
CA GLU A 241 -12.12 -25.98 -0.10
C GLU A 241 -13.44 -25.34 -0.52
N ASN A 242 -14.57 -25.99 -0.17
CA ASN A 242 -15.90 -25.52 -0.56
C ASN A 242 -16.36 -24.26 0.18
N GLU A 243 -15.85 -24.01 1.38
CA GLU A 243 -16.17 -22.83 2.18
C GLU A 243 -15.10 -21.73 2.07
N SER A 244 -14.02 -21.99 1.32
CA SER A 244 -12.87 -21.12 1.19
C SER A 244 -12.82 -20.41 -0.16
N ALA A 245 -12.13 -19.27 -0.18
CA ALA A 245 -11.73 -18.58 -1.40
C ALA A 245 -10.28 -18.11 -1.29
N VAL A 246 -9.55 -18.05 -2.40
CA VAL A 246 -8.16 -17.59 -2.45
C VAL A 246 -8.06 -16.33 -3.31
N PHE A 247 -7.42 -15.31 -2.77
CA PHE A 247 -7.15 -14.07 -3.47
C PHE A 247 -5.64 -13.97 -3.71
N CYS A 248 -5.25 -13.90 -4.99
CA CYS A 248 -3.86 -13.92 -5.41
C CYS A 248 -3.69 -13.29 -6.80
N ALA A 249 -2.43 -13.06 -7.22
CA ALA A 249 -2.13 -12.54 -8.56
C ALA A 249 -2.63 -13.47 -9.69
N GLU A 250 -2.92 -12.91 -10.86
CA GLU A 250 -3.50 -13.59 -12.03
C GLU A 250 -2.85 -14.92 -12.35
N LYS A 251 -1.50 -14.96 -12.44
CA LYS A 251 -0.74 -16.19 -12.69
C LYS A 251 -1.03 -17.28 -11.64
N SER A 252 -1.23 -16.90 -10.41
CA SER A 252 -1.54 -17.80 -9.29
C SER A 252 -3.00 -18.27 -9.36
N VAL A 253 -3.92 -17.41 -9.78
CA VAL A 253 -5.32 -17.78 -10.06
C VAL A 253 -5.39 -18.85 -11.12
N GLU A 254 -4.69 -18.68 -12.25
CA GLU A 254 -4.61 -19.68 -13.31
C GLU A 254 -4.02 -21.01 -12.82
N LYS A 255 -2.95 -20.94 -12.02
CA LYS A 255 -2.31 -22.13 -11.42
C LYS A 255 -3.28 -22.91 -10.54
N LEU A 256 -4.06 -22.25 -9.71
CA LEU A 256 -5.06 -22.87 -8.84
C LEU A 256 -6.22 -23.46 -9.64
N LYS A 257 -6.70 -22.77 -10.65
CA LYS A 257 -7.76 -23.28 -11.55
C LYS A 257 -7.32 -24.54 -12.30
N LYS A 258 -6.06 -24.61 -12.75
CA LYS A 258 -5.48 -25.82 -13.37
C LYS A 258 -5.42 -27.00 -12.39
N LYS A 259 -5.30 -26.75 -11.08
CA LYS A 259 -5.37 -27.76 -10.01
C LYS A 259 -6.82 -28.13 -9.62
N GLY A 260 -7.82 -27.59 -10.29
CA GLY A 260 -9.24 -27.84 -10.01
C GLY A 260 -9.87 -26.92 -9.00
N PHE A 261 -9.13 -26.00 -8.37
CA PHE A 261 -9.67 -25.05 -7.39
C PHE A 261 -10.30 -23.83 -8.10
N LYS A 262 -11.64 -23.80 -8.15
CA LYS A 262 -12.39 -22.79 -8.92
C LYS A 262 -12.58 -21.46 -8.19
N ARG A 263 -12.42 -21.42 -6.86
CA ARG A 263 -12.67 -20.24 -6.03
C ARG A 263 -11.40 -19.41 -5.80
N ALA A 264 -10.63 -19.19 -6.86
CA ALA A 264 -9.45 -18.34 -6.89
C ALA A 264 -9.76 -17.06 -7.67
N TYR A 265 -9.40 -15.90 -7.12
CA TYR A 265 -9.75 -14.59 -7.64
C TYR A 265 -8.58 -13.61 -7.47
N GLU A 266 -8.48 -12.62 -8.38
CA GLU A 266 -7.52 -11.52 -8.25
C GLU A 266 -7.97 -10.44 -7.28
N HIS A 267 -9.28 -10.20 -7.23
CA HIS A 267 -9.84 -9.11 -6.44
C HIS A 267 -11.04 -9.59 -5.63
N TRP A 268 -11.16 -9.02 -4.42
CA TRP A 268 -12.36 -9.19 -3.61
C TRP A 268 -13.56 -8.54 -4.32
N ASN A 269 -14.67 -9.26 -4.29
CA ASN A 269 -15.95 -8.78 -4.74
C ASN A 269 -17.01 -9.15 -3.68
N SER A 270 -17.86 -8.22 -3.29
CA SER A 270 -18.90 -8.39 -2.27
C SER A 270 -19.88 -9.54 -2.55
N LYS A 271 -19.97 -10.00 -3.80
CA LYS A 271 -20.76 -11.18 -4.21
C LYS A 271 -20.08 -12.51 -3.87
N GLN A 272 -18.78 -12.48 -3.53
CA GLN A 272 -18.00 -13.67 -3.21
C GLN A 272 -18.14 -13.97 -1.71
N LYS A 273 -19.15 -14.75 -1.37
CA LYS A 273 -19.32 -15.23 0.01
C LYS A 273 -18.30 -16.33 0.28
N CYS A 274 -17.44 -16.14 1.27
CA CYS A 274 -16.56 -17.15 1.82
C CYS A 274 -16.53 -17.06 3.33
N LEU A 275 -16.46 -18.21 3.99
CA LEU A 275 -16.25 -18.31 5.43
C LEU A 275 -14.76 -18.23 5.77
N ILE A 276 -13.92 -18.74 4.87
CA ILE A 276 -12.47 -18.74 5.01
C ILE A 276 -11.86 -18.12 3.76
N CYS A 277 -11.05 -17.07 3.94
CA CYS A 277 -10.36 -16.40 2.86
C CYS A 277 -8.86 -16.65 2.96
N GLY A 278 -8.31 -17.41 1.99
CA GLY A 278 -6.88 -17.49 1.78
C GLY A 278 -6.39 -16.24 1.03
N LEU A 279 -5.48 -15.51 1.62
CA LEU A 279 -4.85 -14.34 1.01
C LEU A 279 -3.37 -14.67 0.76
N LEU A 280 -2.96 -14.60 -0.50
CA LEU A 280 -1.54 -14.61 -0.81
C LEU A 280 -1.02 -13.21 -0.51
N VAL A 281 -0.19 -13.12 0.51
CA VAL A 281 0.62 -11.93 0.75
C VAL A 281 1.96 -12.19 0.07
N ASP A 282 2.14 -11.64 -1.12
CA ASP A 282 3.48 -11.41 -1.62
C ASP A 282 4.13 -10.40 -0.65
N PHE A 283 5.13 -10.86 0.09
CA PHE A 283 5.90 -10.09 1.07
C PHE A 283 5.31 -9.94 2.49
N ILE A 284 5.35 -10.99 3.27
CA ILE A 284 5.86 -10.92 4.63
C ILE A 284 6.93 -12.01 4.74
N ARG A 285 8.18 -11.66 4.45
CA ARG A 285 9.30 -12.36 5.06
C ARG A 285 9.51 -11.69 6.42
N LEU A 286 9.20 -12.45 7.48
CA LEU A 286 9.70 -12.16 8.81
C LEU A 286 11.23 -12.29 8.81
#